data_891fdc7829c5d34b9053cc4920e6b202
#
_entry.id   891fdc7829c5d34b9053cc4920e6b202
#
_cell.length_a   1.000
_cell.length_b   1.000
_cell.length_c   1.000
_cell.angle_alpha   90.00
_cell.angle_beta   90.00
_cell.angle_gamma   90.00
#
_symmetry.space_group_name_H-M   'P 1'
#
loop_
_entity.id
_entity.type
_entity.pdbx_description
1 polymer ?
#
loop_
_entity_poly.entity_id
_entity_poly.type
_entity_poly.pdbx_seq_one_letter_code
_entity_poly.pdbx_strand_id
1 'polypeptide(L)'
;MNPVYEKLLKCYDSYKAKIDFIPKVALILGSGLGDYADDIRVVDTLDYHDIEGFPVSTVPGHKGRFIFGYVDDVPVVCMQGRVHYYEGYEMSDVVLPTRLMKMMGAEVLFLTNAAGGIQLGMHAGDFMLIKDQIASFVPSPLRGANIGELGVRFPDMSQIYDLDLQEIVKHTAAALDIRIKEGTYIQLSGPQFETPHEVAMCRTLGADAVGMSTACEAIAAKHMGMKVLGISCISNLASGISAIPLSHAEVQETADAVAPKFKALVTGTIKAIGA
;
A
#
# COMPACT_ATOMS: atom_id res chain seq x y z
N MET A 1 -7.34 14.88 -24.81
CA MET A 1 -6.71 14.59 -23.50
C MET A 1 -6.65 13.07 -23.33
N ASN A 2 -5.72 12.55 -22.55
CA ASN A 2 -5.67 11.10 -22.28
C ASN A 2 -6.85 10.68 -21.39
N PRO A 3 -7.63 9.63 -21.73
CA PRO A 3 -8.83 9.24 -20.96
C PRO A 3 -8.57 8.93 -19.48
N VAL A 4 -7.40 8.35 -19.16
CA VAL A 4 -7.00 8.08 -17.77
C VAL A 4 -6.80 9.39 -17.00
N TYR A 5 -6.19 10.39 -17.64
CA TYR A 5 -5.98 11.69 -17.03
C TYR A 5 -7.28 12.48 -16.87
N GLU A 6 -8.17 12.42 -17.87
CA GLU A 6 -9.52 13.01 -17.77
C GLU A 6 -10.31 12.42 -16.59
N LYS A 7 -10.27 11.09 -16.43
CA LYS A 7 -10.90 10.41 -15.29
C LYS A 7 -10.30 10.88 -13.96
N LEU A 8 -8.97 10.98 -13.88
CA LEU A 8 -8.28 11.46 -12.68
C LEU A 8 -8.67 12.92 -12.33
N LEU A 9 -8.80 13.80 -13.32
CA LEU A 9 -9.24 15.18 -13.13
C LEU A 9 -10.66 15.23 -12.56
N LYS A 10 -11.60 14.46 -13.10
CA LYS A 10 -12.96 14.38 -12.58
C LYS A 10 -13.00 13.91 -11.11
N CYS A 11 -12.20 12.90 -10.78
CA CYS A 11 -12.06 12.44 -9.39
C CYS A 11 -11.51 13.56 -8.50
N TYR A 12 -10.52 14.31 -8.98
CA TYR A 12 -9.94 15.45 -8.25
C TYR A 12 -10.94 16.58 -8.06
N ASP A 13 -11.73 16.91 -9.08
CA ASP A 13 -12.79 17.92 -8.99
C ASP A 13 -13.86 17.51 -7.97
N SER A 14 -14.26 16.23 -7.96
CA SER A 14 -15.18 15.67 -6.96
C SER A 14 -14.65 15.83 -5.53
N TYR A 15 -13.36 15.56 -5.32
CA TYR A 15 -12.68 15.79 -4.04
C TYR A 15 -12.68 17.26 -3.66
N LYS A 16 -12.20 18.14 -4.55
CA LYS A 16 -12.09 19.59 -4.30
C LYS A 16 -13.43 20.26 -3.99
N ALA A 17 -14.53 19.73 -4.54
CA ALA A 17 -15.87 20.27 -4.28
C ALA A 17 -16.39 19.93 -2.87
N LYS A 18 -15.81 18.93 -2.19
CA LYS A 18 -16.30 18.42 -0.92
C LYS A 18 -15.33 18.59 0.24
N ILE A 19 -14.03 18.56 -0.02
CA ILE A 19 -12.98 18.50 0.99
C ILE A 19 -12.00 19.66 0.82
N ASP A 20 -11.80 20.41 1.90
CA ASP A 20 -10.74 21.44 2.00
C ASP A 20 -9.67 20.96 2.99
N PHE A 21 -8.82 20.05 2.53
CA PHE A 21 -7.75 19.46 3.34
C PHE A 21 -6.55 19.09 2.47
N ILE A 22 -5.34 19.47 2.87
CA ILE A 22 -4.11 19.16 2.14
C ILE A 22 -3.27 18.18 2.98
N PRO A 23 -3.20 16.90 2.62
CA PRO A 23 -2.39 15.92 3.33
C PRO A 23 -0.90 16.05 3.00
N LYS A 24 -0.03 15.75 3.96
CA LYS A 24 1.42 15.52 3.75
C LYS A 24 1.70 14.04 3.42
N VAL A 25 1.01 13.14 4.11
CA VAL A 25 1.18 11.68 3.98
C VAL A 25 -0.09 11.04 3.47
N ALA A 26 0.03 10.23 2.42
CA ALA A 26 -0.98 9.30 1.97
C ALA A 26 -0.68 7.92 2.58
N LEU A 27 -1.63 7.37 3.35
CA LEU A 27 -1.53 6.06 3.98
C LEU A 27 -2.49 5.10 3.29
N ILE A 28 -2.02 3.95 2.82
CA ILE A 28 -2.87 2.88 2.29
C ILE A 28 -2.87 1.70 3.24
N LEU A 29 -4.05 1.38 3.79
CA LEU A 29 -4.23 0.25 4.70
C LEU A 29 -4.50 -1.03 3.91
N GLY A 30 -3.71 -2.07 4.21
CA GLY A 30 -3.90 -3.42 3.68
C GLY A 30 -5.00 -4.20 4.38
N SER A 31 -5.30 -5.40 3.85
CA SER A 31 -6.27 -6.32 4.43
C SER A 31 -5.95 -6.64 5.89
N GLY A 32 -6.95 -6.61 6.76
CA GLY A 32 -6.81 -6.80 8.20
C GLY A 32 -6.22 -5.62 8.98
N LEU A 33 -5.77 -4.55 8.28
CA LEU A 33 -5.12 -3.40 8.92
C LEU A 33 -6.03 -2.16 8.97
N GLY A 34 -7.28 -2.30 8.53
CA GLY A 34 -8.25 -1.20 8.39
C GLY A 34 -8.59 -0.46 9.67
N ASP A 35 -8.47 -1.10 10.83
CA ASP A 35 -8.78 -0.54 12.14
C ASP A 35 -7.76 0.51 12.61
N TYR A 36 -6.63 0.65 11.92
CA TYR A 36 -5.73 1.79 12.14
C TYR A 36 -6.43 3.14 11.90
N ALA A 37 -7.41 3.18 11.03
CA ALA A 37 -8.18 4.38 10.73
C ALA A 37 -8.86 5.01 11.95
N ASP A 38 -9.15 4.21 12.98
CA ASP A 38 -9.76 4.67 14.22
C ASP A 38 -8.78 5.46 15.12
N ASP A 39 -7.48 5.35 14.87
CA ASP A 39 -6.43 6.09 15.58
C ASP A 39 -6.15 7.47 14.96
N ILE A 40 -6.77 7.79 13.82
CA ILE A 40 -6.65 9.08 13.14
C ILE A 40 -7.61 10.08 13.81
N ARG A 41 -7.11 11.27 14.15
CA ARG A 41 -7.97 12.40 14.55
C ARG A 41 -8.68 12.93 13.31
N VAL A 42 -9.84 12.36 13.01
CA VAL A 42 -10.59 12.60 11.78
C VAL A 42 -11.10 14.03 11.71
N VAL A 43 -10.89 14.68 10.55
CA VAL A 43 -11.45 15.98 10.19
C VAL A 43 -12.60 15.78 9.22
N ASP A 44 -12.42 14.92 8.21
CA ASP A 44 -13.45 14.66 7.19
C ASP A 44 -13.31 13.25 6.61
N THR A 45 -14.34 12.81 5.88
CA THR A 45 -14.34 11.52 5.16
C THR A 45 -14.96 11.69 3.79
N LEU A 46 -14.49 10.92 2.80
CA LEU A 46 -15.03 10.91 1.45
C LEU A 46 -15.21 9.47 0.98
N ASP A 47 -16.47 9.06 0.82
CA ASP A 47 -16.81 7.73 0.29
C ASP A 47 -16.43 7.63 -1.19
N TYR A 48 -15.96 6.44 -1.62
CA TYR A 48 -15.57 6.24 -3.02
C TYR A 48 -16.75 6.38 -3.98
N HIS A 49 -17.97 6.04 -3.54
CA HIS A 49 -19.19 6.24 -4.32
C HIS A 49 -19.52 7.72 -4.58
N ASP A 50 -18.98 8.61 -3.76
CA ASP A 50 -19.15 10.05 -3.89
C ASP A 50 -18.16 10.72 -4.84
N ILE A 51 -17.22 9.95 -5.41
CA ILE A 51 -16.21 10.43 -6.35
C ILE A 51 -16.57 9.91 -7.75
N GLU A 52 -16.80 10.83 -8.70
CA GLU A 52 -17.23 10.47 -10.05
C GLU A 52 -16.24 9.53 -10.76
N GLY A 53 -16.70 8.30 -11.09
CA GLY A 53 -15.91 7.31 -11.82
C GLY A 53 -14.80 6.63 -11.01
N PHE A 54 -14.76 6.81 -9.69
CA PHE A 54 -13.76 6.19 -8.84
C PHE A 54 -14.01 4.67 -8.67
N PRO A 55 -12.96 3.83 -8.62
CA PRO A 55 -13.13 2.41 -8.39
C PRO A 55 -13.54 2.13 -6.94
N VAL A 56 -14.40 1.14 -6.74
CA VAL A 56 -14.89 0.74 -5.42
C VAL A 56 -14.38 -0.65 -5.08
N SER A 57 -13.78 -0.81 -3.91
CA SER A 57 -13.31 -2.14 -3.47
C SER A 57 -14.49 -3.07 -3.19
N THR A 58 -14.36 -4.31 -3.64
CA THR A 58 -15.33 -5.40 -3.42
C THR A 58 -14.88 -6.39 -2.36
N VAL A 59 -13.69 -6.17 -1.77
CA VAL A 59 -13.09 -7.06 -0.78
C VAL A 59 -13.78 -6.91 0.56
N PRO A 60 -14.23 -8.01 1.21
CA PRO A 60 -14.79 -7.96 2.55
C PRO A 60 -13.84 -7.27 3.55
N GLY A 61 -14.41 -6.39 4.40
CA GLY A 61 -13.63 -5.62 5.38
C GLY A 61 -13.06 -4.29 4.84
N HIS A 62 -13.10 -4.05 3.53
CA HIS A 62 -12.73 -2.77 2.95
C HIS A 62 -13.91 -1.80 2.99
N LYS A 63 -13.76 -0.67 3.71
CA LYS A 63 -14.88 0.30 3.89
C LYS A 63 -15.10 1.18 2.65
N GLY A 64 -14.13 1.30 1.76
CA GLY A 64 -14.27 2.03 0.50
C GLY A 64 -14.38 3.55 0.67
N ARG A 65 -13.50 4.15 1.48
CA ARG A 65 -13.49 5.59 1.74
C ARG A 65 -12.10 6.15 1.96
N PHE A 66 -11.93 7.44 1.75
CA PHE A 66 -10.82 8.22 2.25
C PHE A 66 -11.18 8.85 3.60
N ILE A 67 -10.20 8.87 4.51
CA ILE A 67 -10.27 9.57 5.79
C ILE A 67 -9.22 10.67 5.78
N PHE A 68 -9.62 11.89 6.04
CA PHE A 68 -8.75 13.06 6.18
C PHE A 68 -8.64 13.43 7.63
N GLY A 69 -7.43 13.63 8.12
CA GLY A 69 -7.22 13.94 9.52
C GLY A 69 -5.76 14.05 9.88
N TYR A 70 -5.48 13.88 11.16
CA TYR A 70 -4.13 14.02 11.69
C TYR A 70 -3.73 12.78 12.46
N VAL A 71 -2.48 12.37 12.25
CA VAL A 71 -1.77 11.44 13.12
C VAL A 71 -0.73 12.29 13.88
N ASP A 72 -0.92 12.45 15.20
CA ASP A 72 -0.29 13.53 15.95
C ASP A 72 -0.62 14.89 15.28
N ASP A 73 0.38 15.65 14.83
CA ASP A 73 0.17 16.92 14.10
C ASP A 73 0.40 16.79 12.58
N VAL A 74 0.62 15.59 12.08
CA VAL A 74 0.89 15.33 10.65
C VAL A 74 -0.43 15.16 9.90
N PRO A 75 -0.72 16.00 8.88
CA PRO A 75 -1.92 15.86 8.08
C PRO A 75 -1.82 14.64 7.15
N VAL A 76 -2.79 13.75 7.25
CA VAL A 76 -2.83 12.50 6.49
C VAL A 76 -4.12 12.34 5.70
N VAL A 77 -4.04 11.69 4.53
CA VAL A 77 -5.16 11.06 3.87
C VAL A 77 -4.97 9.54 3.98
N CYS A 78 -5.95 8.85 4.55
CA CYS A 78 -5.92 7.41 4.73
C CYS A 78 -6.92 6.74 3.79
N MET A 79 -6.43 5.83 2.96
CA MET A 79 -7.24 4.97 2.11
C MET A 79 -7.68 3.74 2.91
N GLN A 80 -8.93 3.72 3.36
CA GLN A 80 -9.54 2.61 4.09
C GLN A 80 -10.36 1.73 3.12
N GLY A 81 -9.67 0.85 2.40
CA GLY A 81 -10.26 -0.02 1.38
C GLY A 81 -9.50 0.10 0.05
N ARG A 82 -8.41 -0.67 -0.06
CA ARG A 82 -7.60 -0.75 -1.28
C ARG A 82 -8.37 -1.46 -2.40
N VAL A 83 -8.17 -0.98 -3.62
CA VAL A 83 -8.64 -1.63 -4.85
C VAL A 83 -7.53 -2.52 -5.40
N HIS A 84 -7.88 -3.73 -5.86
CA HIS A 84 -6.91 -4.71 -6.35
C HIS A 84 -7.14 -5.07 -7.81
N TYR A 85 -6.06 -5.51 -8.46
CA TYR A 85 -6.12 -5.94 -9.86
C TYR A 85 -7.03 -7.17 -10.05
N TYR A 86 -7.05 -8.11 -9.09
CA TYR A 86 -7.89 -9.30 -9.16
C TYR A 86 -9.41 -9.00 -9.02
N GLU A 87 -9.80 -7.80 -8.64
CA GLU A 87 -11.21 -7.38 -8.62
C GLU A 87 -11.76 -7.09 -10.04
N GLY A 88 -10.90 -7.22 -11.09
CA GLY A 88 -11.29 -7.03 -12.49
C GLY A 88 -11.08 -5.61 -13.02
N TYR A 89 -10.46 -4.75 -12.26
CA TYR A 89 -10.13 -3.39 -12.69
C TYR A 89 -8.90 -3.36 -13.62
N GLU A 90 -8.91 -2.43 -14.57
CA GLU A 90 -7.70 -2.09 -15.31
C GLU A 90 -6.63 -1.53 -14.37
N MET A 91 -5.35 -1.79 -14.67
CA MET A 91 -4.25 -1.34 -13.80
C MET A 91 -4.23 0.18 -13.60
N SER A 92 -4.69 0.96 -14.58
CA SER A 92 -4.87 2.42 -14.46
C SER A 92 -5.88 2.82 -13.37
N ASP A 93 -6.91 1.98 -13.15
CA ASP A 93 -7.92 2.21 -12.12
C ASP A 93 -7.42 1.72 -10.75
N VAL A 94 -6.66 0.64 -10.71
CA VAL A 94 -6.03 0.15 -9.47
C VAL A 94 -5.13 1.21 -8.85
N VAL A 95 -4.38 1.96 -9.65
CA VAL A 95 -3.48 3.02 -9.15
C VAL A 95 -4.09 4.42 -9.15
N LEU A 96 -5.34 4.57 -9.61
CA LEU A 96 -6.04 5.85 -9.60
C LEU A 96 -6.11 6.50 -8.21
N PRO A 97 -6.40 5.74 -7.12
CA PRO A 97 -6.38 6.28 -5.75
C PRO A 97 -5.03 6.90 -5.37
N THR A 98 -3.94 6.22 -5.67
CA THR A 98 -2.57 6.73 -5.41
C THR A 98 -2.31 8.04 -6.14
N ARG A 99 -2.70 8.13 -7.41
CA ARG A 99 -2.56 9.34 -8.22
C ARG A 99 -3.42 10.47 -7.68
N LEU A 100 -4.64 10.16 -7.25
CA LEU A 100 -5.54 11.14 -6.65
C LEU A 100 -4.98 11.70 -5.34
N MET A 101 -4.45 10.86 -4.46
CA MET A 101 -3.82 11.30 -3.21
C MET A 101 -2.60 12.20 -3.46
N LYS A 102 -1.82 11.95 -4.53
CA LYS A 102 -0.76 12.89 -4.96
C LYS A 102 -1.34 14.24 -5.37
N MET A 103 -2.42 14.26 -6.13
CA MET A 103 -3.06 15.52 -6.54
C MET A 103 -3.69 16.28 -5.37
N MET A 104 -4.13 15.59 -4.32
CA MET A 104 -4.57 16.18 -3.05
C MET A 104 -3.46 16.93 -2.32
N GLY A 105 -2.19 16.67 -2.67
CA GLY A 105 -1.02 17.33 -2.09
C GLY A 105 -0.06 16.39 -1.36
N ALA A 106 -0.36 15.10 -1.25
CA ALA A 106 0.51 14.18 -0.52
C ALA A 106 1.91 14.08 -1.16
N GLU A 107 2.93 14.18 -0.31
CA GLU A 107 4.35 14.09 -0.70
C GLU A 107 4.91 12.70 -0.47
N VAL A 108 4.40 11.99 0.53
CA VAL A 108 4.81 10.65 0.94
C VAL A 108 3.66 9.68 0.72
N LEU A 109 3.95 8.53 0.10
CA LEU A 109 3.05 7.39 0.07
C LEU A 109 3.55 6.33 1.06
N PHE A 110 2.77 6.05 2.10
CA PHE A 110 3.03 4.98 3.04
C PHE A 110 2.10 3.80 2.75
N LEU A 111 2.68 2.74 2.22
CA LEU A 111 1.99 1.52 1.83
C LEU A 111 2.05 0.49 2.96
N THR A 112 0.91 -0.08 3.30
CA THR A 112 0.86 -1.26 4.17
C THR A 112 0.10 -2.39 3.47
N ASN A 113 0.47 -3.63 3.75
CA ASN A 113 -0.19 -4.81 3.20
C ASN A 113 -0.10 -6.00 4.16
N ALA A 114 -0.99 -6.97 3.96
CA ALA A 114 -0.80 -8.34 4.41
C ALA A 114 -0.04 -9.12 3.32
N ALA A 115 0.91 -9.95 3.71
CA ALA A 115 1.74 -10.71 2.77
C ALA A 115 2.07 -12.10 3.29
N GLY A 116 2.24 -13.05 2.38
CA GLY A 116 2.77 -14.38 2.66
C GLY A 116 4.30 -14.32 2.79
N GLY A 117 4.84 -14.80 3.91
CA GLY A 117 6.29 -14.85 4.14
C GLY A 117 6.95 -15.96 3.34
N ILE A 118 8.00 -15.63 2.59
CA ILE A 118 8.82 -16.54 1.78
C ILE A 118 10.21 -16.73 2.41
N GLN A 119 10.77 -15.67 2.98
CA GLN A 119 12.11 -15.68 3.58
C GLN A 119 12.17 -16.67 4.76
N LEU A 120 13.26 -17.45 4.84
CA LEU A 120 13.49 -18.36 5.95
C LEU A 120 13.57 -17.59 7.29
N GLY A 121 12.92 -18.16 8.32
CA GLY A 121 12.87 -17.54 9.64
C GLY A 121 11.87 -16.38 9.77
N MET A 122 10.99 -16.17 8.79
CA MET A 122 9.77 -15.38 8.99
C MET A 122 8.72 -16.20 9.73
N HIS A 123 7.87 -15.49 10.47
CA HIS A 123 6.72 -16.05 11.18
C HIS A 123 5.49 -15.16 10.93
N ALA A 124 4.30 -15.75 11.04
CA ALA A 124 3.08 -14.98 11.07
C ALA A 124 3.12 -13.95 12.22
N GLY A 125 2.78 -12.72 11.92
CA GLY A 125 2.89 -11.59 12.84
C GLY A 125 4.19 -10.79 12.76
N ASP A 126 5.19 -11.22 11.99
CA ASP A 126 6.39 -10.42 11.70
C ASP A 126 6.03 -9.20 10.83
N PHE A 127 6.80 -8.11 10.98
CA PHE A 127 6.78 -6.98 10.05
C PHE A 127 8.02 -7.00 9.16
N MET A 128 7.81 -6.68 7.87
CA MET A 128 8.90 -6.53 6.90
C MET A 128 8.87 -5.13 6.29
N LEU A 129 9.95 -4.38 6.45
CA LEU A 129 10.23 -3.17 5.70
C LEU A 129 10.55 -3.55 4.26
N ILE A 130 9.79 -3.00 3.32
CA ILE A 130 9.98 -3.27 1.89
C ILE A 130 11.12 -2.38 1.39
N LYS A 131 12.23 -3.00 0.97
CA LYS A 131 13.39 -2.31 0.39
C LYS A 131 13.33 -2.23 -1.12
N ASP A 132 12.75 -3.25 -1.74
CA ASP A 132 12.63 -3.38 -3.18
C ASP A 132 11.43 -4.26 -3.55
N GLN A 133 11.13 -4.34 -4.84
CA GLN A 133 9.97 -5.09 -5.32
C GLN A 133 10.20 -5.77 -6.66
N ILE A 134 9.40 -6.82 -6.90
CA ILE A 134 9.24 -7.48 -8.18
C ILE A 134 7.78 -7.32 -8.63
N ALA A 135 7.54 -6.60 -9.74
CA ALA A 135 6.19 -6.34 -10.28
C ALA A 135 6.01 -6.89 -11.71
N SER A 136 6.90 -7.78 -12.16
CA SER A 136 6.93 -8.28 -13.54
C SER A 136 5.77 -9.23 -13.88
N PHE A 137 5.00 -9.67 -12.90
CA PHE A 137 3.88 -10.61 -13.08
C PHE A 137 2.50 -9.93 -13.16
N VAL A 138 2.47 -8.60 -13.11
CA VAL A 138 1.28 -7.79 -13.30
C VAL A 138 1.54 -6.71 -14.36
N PRO A 139 0.50 -6.21 -15.05
CA PRO A 139 0.68 -5.12 -16.00
C PRO A 139 1.28 -3.88 -15.33
N SER A 140 2.25 -3.23 -15.98
CA SER A 140 2.77 -1.95 -15.50
C SER A 140 1.68 -0.87 -15.55
N PRO A 141 1.51 -0.06 -14.49
CA PRO A 141 0.58 1.06 -14.47
C PRO A 141 0.98 2.20 -15.42
N LEU A 142 2.19 2.14 -15.99
CA LEU A 142 2.73 3.12 -16.94
C LEU A 142 2.63 2.66 -18.39
N ARG A 143 2.00 1.50 -18.65
CA ARG A 143 1.83 0.96 -20.00
C ARG A 143 0.90 1.86 -20.82
N GLY A 144 1.24 2.06 -22.11
CA GLY A 144 0.45 2.88 -23.02
C GLY A 144 1.11 4.22 -23.34
N ALA A 145 0.33 5.19 -23.80
CA ALA A 145 0.81 6.54 -24.07
C ALA A 145 1.20 7.24 -22.76
N ASN A 146 2.34 7.92 -22.77
CA ASN A 146 2.77 8.68 -21.59
C ASN A 146 1.80 9.83 -21.30
N ILE A 147 1.53 10.07 -20.02
CA ILE A 147 0.79 11.20 -19.50
C ILE A 147 1.83 12.12 -18.87
N GLY A 148 2.30 13.12 -19.65
CA GLY A 148 3.40 13.99 -19.23
C GLY A 148 3.12 14.78 -17.95
N GLU A 149 1.85 15.08 -17.69
CA GLU A 149 1.38 15.76 -16.48
C GLU A 149 1.59 14.92 -15.20
N LEU A 150 1.70 13.59 -15.34
CA LEU A 150 1.92 12.67 -14.22
C LEU A 150 3.39 12.28 -14.04
N GLY A 151 4.22 12.48 -15.07
CA GLY A 151 5.65 12.18 -14.98
C GLY A 151 6.31 11.83 -16.31
N VAL A 152 7.59 11.50 -16.24
CA VAL A 152 8.41 11.18 -17.42
C VAL A 152 8.09 9.80 -17.97
N ARG A 153 8.34 9.57 -19.26
CA ARG A 153 8.07 8.30 -19.95
C ARG A 153 8.84 7.11 -19.34
N PHE A 154 10.07 7.33 -18.92
CA PHE A 154 10.97 6.30 -18.38
C PHE A 154 11.50 6.76 -17.02
N PRO A 155 10.70 6.59 -15.93
CA PRO A 155 11.16 6.96 -14.59
C PRO A 155 12.21 5.96 -14.09
N ASP A 156 13.20 6.48 -13.37
CA ASP A 156 14.17 5.65 -12.66
C ASP A 156 13.52 5.00 -11.43
N MET A 157 13.62 3.68 -11.34
CA MET A 157 13.11 2.87 -10.24
C MET A 157 14.21 2.26 -9.36
N SER A 158 15.49 2.65 -9.55
CA SER A 158 16.63 2.11 -8.81
C SER A 158 16.50 2.26 -7.29
N GLN A 159 15.78 3.30 -6.86
CA GLN A 159 15.43 3.55 -5.45
C GLN A 159 13.94 3.90 -5.37
N ILE A 160 13.07 2.90 -5.63
CA ILE A 160 11.63 3.13 -5.58
C ILE A 160 11.17 3.41 -4.15
N TYR A 161 11.67 2.68 -3.16
CA TYR A 161 11.45 2.94 -1.74
C TYR A 161 12.53 3.89 -1.21
N ASP A 162 12.09 4.99 -0.58
CA ASP A 162 12.97 6.08 -0.14
C ASP A 162 13.84 5.64 1.04
N LEU A 163 15.16 5.86 0.95
CA LEU A 163 16.12 5.40 1.96
C LEU A 163 15.98 6.14 3.29
N ASP A 164 15.70 7.45 3.26
CA ASP A 164 15.52 8.24 4.48
C ASP A 164 14.29 7.75 5.25
N LEU A 165 13.20 7.45 4.53
CA LEU A 165 11.98 6.89 5.14
C LEU A 165 12.21 5.48 5.71
N GLN A 166 13.05 4.67 5.05
CA GLN A 166 13.44 3.36 5.60
C GLN A 166 14.19 3.51 6.92
N GLU A 167 15.13 4.45 7.04
CA GLU A 167 15.84 4.72 8.29
C GLU A 167 14.89 5.22 9.39
N ILE A 168 13.91 6.07 9.06
CA ILE A 168 12.88 6.50 10.01
C ILE A 168 12.14 5.28 10.58
N VAL A 169 11.72 4.32 9.73
CA VAL A 169 11.05 3.09 10.20
C VAL A 169 11.94 2.27 11.12
N LYS A 170 13.20 2.07 10.75
CA LYS A 170 14.15 1.29 11.57
C LYS A 170 14.35 1.92 12.96
N HIS A 171 14.55 3.24 13.01
CA HIS A 171 14.68 3.96 14.28
C HIS A 171 13.39 3.89 15.10
N THR A 172 12.23 4.05 14.46
CA THR A 172 10.94 3.94 15.15
C THR A 172 10.72 2.53 15.70
N ALA A 173 10.99 1.49 14.91
CA ALA A 173 10.85 0.10 15.32
C ALA A 173 11.78 -0.21 16.51
N ALA A 174 13.04 0.25 16.46
CA ALA A 174 14.00 0.09 17.56
C ALA A 174 13.54 0.80 18.85
N ALA A 175 13.02 2.02 18.75
CA ALA A 175 12.51 2.76 19.89
C ALA A 175 11.28 2.13 20.54
N LEU A 176 10.50 1.36 19.77
CA LEU A 176 9.31 0.64 20.22
C LEU A 176 9.60 -0.83 20.61
N ASP A 177 10.85 -1.28 20.57
CA ASP A 177 11.24 -2.70 20.74
C ASP A 177 10.48 -3.65 19.79
N ILE A 178 10.22 -3.18 18.57
CA ILE A 178 9.60 -3.95 17.50
C ILE A 178 10.69 -4.49 16.58
N ARG A 179 10.80 -5.83 16.50
CA ARG A 179 11.68 -6.44 15.50
C ARG A 179 11.06 -6.26 14.12
N ILE A 180 11.81 -5.63 13.20
CA ILE A 180 11.42 -5.50 11.80
C ILE A 180 12.44 -6.23 10.92
N LYS A 181 11.96 -6.99 9.95
CA LYS A 181 12.76 -7.61 8.90
C LYS A 181 12.85 -6.67 7.72
N GLU A 182 13.78 -6.89 6.82
CA GLU A 182 13.91 -6.14 5.58
C GLU A 182 13.89 -7.12 4.41
N GLY A 183 13.25 -6.75 3.30
CA GLY A 183 13.16 -7.67 2.18
C GLY A 183 12.54 -7.08 0.91
N THR A 184 12.49 -7.94 -0.11
CA THR A 184 11.89 -7.67 -1.42
C THR A 184 10.48 -8.23 -1.46
N TYR A 185 9.52 -7.39 -1.84
CA TYR A 185 8.12 -7.78 -2.02
C TYR A 185 7.84 -8.14 -3.48
N ILE A 186 7.17 -9.26 -3.75
CA ILE A 186 6.71 -9.62 -5.08
C ILE A 186 5.19 -9.48 -5.18
N GLN A 187 4.72 -8.78 -6.24
CA GLN A 187 3.30 -8.69 -6.56
C GLN A 187 2.93 -9.72 -7.62
N LEU A 188 1.97 -10.59 -7.28
CA LEU A 188 1.28 -11.47 -8.22
C LEU A 188 -0.16 -10.98 -8.46
N SER A 189 -0.83 -11.54 -9.46
CA SER A 189 -2.16 -11.08 -9.86
C SER A 189 -3.25 -11.48 -8.85
N GLY A 190 -3.17 -12.65 -8.24
CA GLY A 190 -4.29 -13.25 -7.49
C GLY A 190 -5.48 -13.59 -8.41
N PRO A 191 -6.68 -13.89 -7.86
CA PRO A 191 -7.06 -13.89 -6.43
C PRO A 191 -6.68 -15.16 -5.66
N GLN A 192 -6.22 -16.23 -6.35
CA GLN A 192 -5.79 -17.46 -5.69
C GLN A 192 -4.46 -17.25 -4.96
N PHE A 193 -4.28 -17.95 -3.86
CA PHE A 193 -2.96 -18.12 -3.25
C PHE A 193 -2.04 -18.94 -4.19
N GLU A 194 -0.76 -18.71 -4.06
CA GLU A 194 0.28 -19.33 -4.87
C GLU A 194 0.35 -20.84 -4.63
N THR A 195 0.72 -21.58 -5.66
CA THR A 195 1.14 -22.98 -5.51
C THR A 195 2.54 -23.06 -4.85
N PRO A 196 2.92 -24.20 -4.23
CA PRO A 196 4.26 -24.36 -3.68
C PRO A 196 5.40 -24.11 -4.68
N HIS A 197 5.19 -24.44 -5.97
CA HIS A 197 6.19 -24.20 -7.01
C HIS A 197 6.26 -22.71 -7.43
N GLU A 198 5.14 -21.99 -7.42
CA GLU A 198 5.15 -20.53 -7.61
C GLU A 198 5.88 -19.84 -6.45
N VAL A 199 5.69 -20.29 -5.21
CA VAL A 199 6.45 -19.79 -4.05
C VAL A 199 7.95 -20.08 -4.20
N ALA A 200 8.32 -21.29 -4.65
CA ALA A 200 9.72 -21.64 -4.92
C ALA A 200 10.31 -20.76 -6.03
N MET A 201 9.54 -20.47 -7.09
CA MET A 201 9.93 -19.53 -8.15
C MET A 201 10.15 -18.14 -7.57
N CYS A 202 9.21 -17.59 -6.80
CA CYS A 202 9.33 -16.27 -6.16
C CYS A 202 10.60 -16.18 -5.30
N ARG A 203 10.90 -17.22 -4.52
CA ARG A 203 12.14 -17.28 -3.74
C ARG A 203 13.39 -17.27 -4.62
N THR A 204 13.39 -18.03 -5.71
CA THR A 204 14.51 -18.08 -6.68
C THR A 204 14.77 -16.72 -7.32
N LEU A 205 13.71 -15.93 -7.53
CA LEU A 205 13.80 -14.55 -8.03
C LEU A 205 14.26 -13.54 -6.97
N GLY A 206 14.42 -13.95 -5.72
CA GLY A 206 14.90 -13.10 -4.64
C GLY A 206 13.79 -12.42 -3.83
N ALA A 207 12.54 -12.87 -3.93
CA ALA A 207 11.45 -12.34 -3.13
C ALA A 207 11.47 -12.92 -1.71
N ASP A 208 11.19 -12.06 -0.73
CA ASP A 208 11.11 -12.37 0.70
C ASP A 208 9.67 -12.46 1.20
N ALA A 209 8.74 -11.76 0.53
CA ALA A 209 7.31 -11.82 0.79
C ALA A 209 6.51 -11.69 -0.50
N VAL A 210 5.30 -12.26 -0.54
CA VAL A 210 4.41 -12.27 -1.70
C VAL A 210 3.03 -11.74 -1.33
N GLY A 211 2.42 -11.01 -2.27
CA GLY A 211 1.04 -10.57 -2.17
C GLY A 211 0.48 -10.06 -3.51
N MET A 212 -0.69 -9.43 -3.49
CA MET A 212 -1.49 -9.12 -4.68
C MET A 212 -1.75 -7.61 -4.85
N SER A 213 -0.87 -6.75 -4.30
CA SER A 213 -1.04 -5.30 -4.28
C SER A 213 0.31 -4.58 -4.20
N THR A 214 0.30 -3.27 -3.89
CA THR A 214 1.45 -2.50 -3.37
C THR A 214 2.48 -2.10 -4.42
N ALA A 215 3.06 -3.04 -5.18
CA ALA A 215 4.14 -2.73 -6.12
C ALA A 215 3.67 -1.83 -7.28
N CYS A 216 2.46 -2.03 -7.79
CA CYS A 216 1.88 -1.16 -8.83
C CYS A 216 1.62 0.27 -8.29
N GLU A 217 1.17 0.39 -7.04
CA GLU A 217 0.94 1.68 -6.37
C GLU A 217 2.26 2.42 -6.15
N ALA A 218 3.30 1.71 -5.70
CA ALA A 218 4.65 2.26 -5.54
C ALA A 218 5.21 2.79 -6.87
N ILE A 219 5.03 2.06 -7.99
CA ILE A 219 5.42 2.52 -9.33
C ILE A 219 4.69 3.81 -9.71
N ALA A 220 3.38 3.88 -9.49
CA ALA A 220 2.58 5.06 -9.82
C ALA A 220 2.97 6.28 -8.97
N ALA A 221 3.21 6.08 -7.67
CA ALA A 221 3.66 7.13 -6.76
C ALA A 221 5.05 7.67 -7.11
N LYS A 222 6.01 6.77 -7.34
CA LYS A 222 7.37 7.14 -7.76
C LYS A 222 7.37 7.90 -9.07
N HIS A 223 6.55 7.46 -10.05
CA HIS A 223 6.37 8.15 -11.32
C HIS A 223 5.89 9.60 -11.15
N MET A 224 5.04 9.87 -10.14
CA MET A 224 4.54 11.21 -9.82
C MET A 224 5.43 11.97 -8.82
N GLY A 225 6.63 11.48 -8.52
CA GLY A 225 7.60 12.14 -7.64
C GLY A 225 7.27 12.08 -6.16
N MET A 226 6.45 11.13 -5.71
CA MET A 226 6.26 10.88 -4.28
C MET A 226 7.45 10.11 -3.70
N LYS A 227 7.78 10.36 -2.43
CA LYS A 227 8.60 9.45 -1.63
C LYS A 227 7.74 8.25 -1.23
N VAL A 228 8.26 7.04 -1.37
CA VAL A 228 7.50 5.81 -1.12
C VAL A 228 8.10 5.05 0.05
N LEU A 229 7.25 4.58 0.94
CA LEU A 229 7.56 3.70 2.06
C LEU A 229 6.60 2.52 2.04
N GLY A 230 7.08 1.31 2.40
CA GLY A 230 6.24 0.12 2.46
C GLY A 230 6.58 -0.76 3.66
N ILE A 231 5.54 -1.23 4.36
CA ILE A 231 5.64 -2.24 5.43
C ILE A 231 4.64 -3.35 5.14
N SER A 232 5.14 -4.59 5.07
CA SER A 232 4.30 -5.79 5.04
C SER A 232 4.08 -6.33 6.44
N CYS A 233 2.83 -6.64 6.78
CA CYS A 233 2.49 -7.54 7.86
C CYS A 233 2.52 -8.97 7.30
N ILE A 234 3.39 -9.81 7.81
CA ILE A 234 3.44 -11.21 7.40
C ILE A 234 2.27 -11.94 8.06
N SER A 235 1.17 -12.07 7.32
CA SER A 235 -0.06 -12.66 7.85
C SER A 235 -0.02 -14.17 7.98
N ASN A 236 0.78 -14.80 7.13
CA ASN A 236 0.94 -16.26 7.04
C ASN A 236 2.29 -16.57 6.39
N LEU A 237 2.75 -17.79 6.49
CA LEU A 237 3.81 -18.30 5.62
C LEU A 237 3.20 -18.73 4.28
N ALA A 238 3.92 -18.48 3.18
CA ALA A 238 3.43 -18.80 1.84
C ALA A 238 3.25 -20.31 1.62
N SER A 239 2.50 -20.70 0.58
CA SER A 239 2.21 -22.09 0.24
C SER A 239 3.46 -22.93 0.14
N GLY A 240 3.41 -24.15 0.70
CA GLY A 240 4.56 -25.08 0.73
C GLY A 240 5.62 -24.75 1.80
N ILE A 241 5.50 -23.59 2.46
CA ILE A 241 6.24 -23.25 3.69
C ILE A 241 5.31 -23.39 4.89
N SER A 242 4.05 -22.90 4.76
CA SER A 242 3.01 -23.17 5.75
C SER A 242 2.72 -24.67 5.83
N ALA A 243 2.54 -25.15 7.07
CA ALA A 243 2.12 -26.52 7.34
C ALA A 243 0.61 -26.75 7.22
N ILE A 244 -0.17 -25.67 7.10
CA ILE A 244 -1.64 -25.69 7.03
C ILE A 244 -2.12 -25.00 5.74
N PRO A 245 -3.32 -25.36 5.23
CA PRO A 245 -3.92 -24.66 4.10
C PRO A 245 -4.17 -23.17 4.43
N LEU A 246 -3.89 -22.30 3.46
CA LEU A 246 -4.04 -20.86 3.62
C LEU A 246 -5.52 -20.44 3.54
N SER A 247 -5.90 -19.44 4.32
CA SER A 247 -7.24 -18.87 4.29
C SER A 247 -7.22 -17.36 4.55
N HIS A 248 -8.24 -16.66 4.08
CA HIS A 248 -8.39 -15.23 4.38
C HIS A 248 -8.70 -14.98 5.87
N ALA A 249 -9.30 -15.94 6.57
CA ALA A 249 -9.55 -15.86 8.01
C ALA A 249 -8.23 -15.81 8.82
N GLU A 250 -7.23 -16.63 8.45
CA GLU A 250 -5.90 -16.61 9.08
C GLU A 250 -5.21 -15.24 8.93
N VAL A 251 -5.39 -14.60 7.76
CA VAL A 251 -4.86 -13.25 7.51
C VAL A 251 -5.46 -12.25 8.52
N GLN A 252 -6.77 -12.30 8.74
CA GLN A 252 -7.46 -11.40 9.68
C GLN A 252 -7.04 -11.67 11.13
N GLU A 253 -7.05 -12.95 11.55
CA GLU A 253 -6.67 -13.35 12.91
C GLU A 253 -5.23 -12.89 13.26
N THR A 254 -4.30 -13.06 12.32
CA THR A 254 -2.92 -12.62 12.52
C THR A 254 -2.84 -11.09 12.61
N ALA A 255 -3.54 -10.36 11.72
CA ALA A 255 -3.55 -8.90 11.73
C ALA A 255 -4.10 -8.36 13.06
N ASP A 256 -5.19 -8.94 13.57
CA ASP A 256 -5.80 -8.58 14.86
C ASP A 256 -4.80 -8.81 16.02
N ALA A 257 -4.09 -9.94 16.01
CA ALA A 257 -3.13 -10.29 17.06
C ALA A 257 -1.96 -9.29 17.14
N VAL A 258 -1.54 -8.72 15.99
CA VAL A 258 -0.41 -7.77 15.95
C VAL A 258 -0.83 -6.31 15.86
N ALA A 259 -2.14 -6.03 15.80
CA ALA A 259 -2.69 -4.68 15.62
C ALA A 259 -2.09 -3.63 16.57
N PRO A 260 -1.88 -3.89 17.88
CA PRO A 260 -1.26 -2.89 18.77
C PRO A 260 0.15 -2.49 18.35
N LYS A 261 0.99 -3.46 17.94
CA LYS A 261 2.35 -3.20 17.47
C LYS A 261 2.35 -2.48 16.12
N PHE A 262 1.46 -2.91 15.21
CA PHE A 262 1.29 -2.26 13.92
C PHE A 262 0.89 -0.80 14.08
N LYS A 263 -0.12 -0.51 14.89
CA LYS A 263 -0.60 0.84 15.17
C LYS A 263 0.50 1.72 15.75
N ALA A 264 1.26 1.24 16.73
CA ALA A 264 2.38 1.96 17.31
C ALA A 264 3.47 2.26 16.27
N LEU A 265 3.84 1.28 15.42
CA LEU A 265 4.86 1.44 14.39
C LEU A 265 4.43 2.46 13.32
N VAL A 266 3.21 2.38 12.82
CA VAL A 266 2.68 3.31 11.80
C VAL A 266 2.58 4.73 12.37
N THR A 267 2.01 4.89 13.56
CA THR A 267 1.89 6.20 14.24
C THR A 267 3.24 6.84 14.49
N GLY A 268 4.19 6.08 15.07
CA GLY A 268 5.53 6.57 15.34
C GLY A 268 6.28 6.95 14.06
N THR A 269 6.11 6.16 12.99
CA THR A 269 6.70 6.46 11.68
C THR A 269 6.12 7.74 11.06
N ILE A 270 4.78 7.91 11.06
CA ILE A 270 4.14 9.12 10.51
C ILE A 270 4.57 10.35 11.31
N LYS A 271 4.61 10.26 12.64
CA LYS A 271 5.10 11.34 13.52
C LYS A 271 6.54 11.75 13.15
N ALA A 272 7.43 10.79 12.97
CA ALA A 272 8.82 11.06 12.59
C ALA A 272 8.97 11.64 11.17
N ILE A 273 8.07 11.30 10.23
CA ILE A 273 8.00 11.94 8.90
C ILE A 273 7.55 13.42 9.01
N GLY A 274 6.78 13.76 10.02
CA GLY A 274 6.30 15.12 10.26
C GLY A 274 7.34 16.05 10.88
N ALA A 275 8.29 15.49 11.66
CA ALA A 275 9.32 16.22 12.36
C ALA A 275 10.42 16.72 11.43
#